data_5b79b5717083bf777efe0e2849474a86
#
_entry.id   5b79b5717083bf777efe0e2849474a86
#
_cell.length_a   1.000
_cell.length_b   1.000
_cell.length_c   1.000
_cell.angle_alpha   90.00
_cell.angle_beta   90.00
_cell.angle_gamma   90.00
#
_symmetry.space_group_name_H-M   'P 1'
#
loop_
_entity.id
_entity.type
_entity.pdbx_description
1 polymer ?
#
loop_
_entity_poly.entity_id
_entity_poly.type
_entity_poly.pdbx_seq_one_letter_code
_entity_poly.pdbx_strand_id
1 'polypeptide(L)'
;GAWKTNRKTRLAYSQRNQTHYTKNQPITYGTNPGMGIGITESVPAIDTVPEAGRVSYLKSLDYMGFQPGEKLLGKPVDYVFLGACTNGRIEDFRAFASIVKGRKKADHVVAWLVPGSWMVADQIKAEGLDKVFEEAGFALRQTGCSACLAMNDDKIPAGKLSVSTSNRNFEGRQGPGARTVLASPLVAAAAAVTGVITDPRTLM
;
A
#
# COMPACT_ATOMS: atom_id res chain seq x y z
N GLY A 1 -22.78 -27.48 4.97
CA GLY A 1 -23.45 -26.38 5.57
C GLY A 1 -22.96 -25.08 4.99
N ALA A 2 -23.84 -24.37 4.25
CA ALA A 2 -23.46 -23.12 3.58
C ALA A 2 -23.19 -22.01 4.62
N TRP A 3 -22.04 -21.41 4.58
CA TRP A 3 -21.69 -20.21 5.33
C TRP A 3 -22.52 -19.03 4.81
N LYS A 4 -23.70 -18.84 5.35
CA LYS A 4 -24.49 -17.61 5.16
C LYS A 4 -23.87 -16.51 6.01
N THR A 5 -22.82 -15.84 5.52
CA THR A 5 -22.35 -14.60 6.14
C THR A 5 -23.41 -13.51 5.95
N ASN A 6 -24.01 -13.09 7.05
CA ASN A 6 -25.06 -12.08 7.09
C ASN A 6 -24.53 -10.75 6.49
N ARG A 7 -25.25 -10.20 5.52
CA ARG A 7 -24.93 -8.95 4.82
C ARG A 7 -24.69 -7.77 5.80
N LYS A 8 -25.36 -7.76 6.94
CA LYS A 8 -25.18 -6.75 8.01
C LYS A 8 -23.82 -6.84 8.71
N THR A 9 -23.28 -8.06 8.92
CA THR A 9 -21.95 -8.26 9.51
C THR A 9 -20.83 -7.88 8.55
N ARG A 10 -21.01 -8.06 7.24
CA ARG A 10 -20.05 -7.59 6.22
C ARG A 10 -19.99 -6.06 6.14
N LEU A 11 -21.13 -5.39 6.16
CA LEU A 11 -21.21 -3.92 6.18
C LEU A 11 -20.59 -3.33 7.45
N ALA A 12 -20.85 -3.89 8.62
CA ALA A 12 -20.28 -3.45 9.90
C ALA A 12 -18.76 -3.70 9.99
N TYR A 13 -18.25 -4.76 9.37
CA TYR A 13 -16.80 -5.03 9.28
C TYR A 13 -16.12 -4.07 8.31
N SER A 14 -16.73 -3.82 7.15
CA SER A 14 -16.27 -2.84 6.16
C SER A 14 -16.27 -1.42 6.73
N GLN A 15 -17.33 -1.01 7.43
CA GLN A 15 -17.42 0.33 8.03
C GLN A 15 -16.46 0.52 9.20
N ARG A 16 -16.23 -0.50 10.04
CA ARG A 16 -15.23 -0.46 11.12
C ARG A 16 -13.80 -0.36 10.58
N ASN A 17 -13.49 -1.08 9.50
CA ASN A 17 -12.20 -0.98 8.87
C ASN A 17 -12.01 0.38 8.18
N GLN A 18 -13.01 0.91 7.49
CA GLN A 18 -12.93 2.25 6.90
C GLN A 18 -12.73 3.33 7.98
N THR A 19 -13.41 3.25 9.12
CA THR A 19 -13.23 4.22 10.22
C THR A 19 -11.87 4.08 10.89
N HIS A 20 -11.30 2.90 10.97
CA HIS A 20 -9.95 2.68 11.51
C HIS A 20 -8.87 3.16 10.53
N TYR A 21 -9.06 2.93 9.23
CA TYR A 21 -8.17 3.42 8.17
C TYR A 21 -8.19 4.94 8.04
N THR A 22 -9.32 5.60 8.29
CA THR A 22 -9.43 7.06 8.18
C THR A 22 -8.84 7.80 9.39
N LYS A 23 -8.78 7.19 10.59
CA LYS A 23 -8.26 7.89 11.79
C LYS A 23 -6.73 7.92 11.85
N ASN A 24 -6.04 6.81 11.65
CA ASN A 24 -4.59 6.73 11.91
C ASN A 24 -3.73 6.50 10.67
N GLN A 25 -4.32 6.11 9.51
CA GLN A 25 -3.59 5.81 8.26
C GLN A 25 -2.28 5.04 8.52
N PRO A 26 -2.34 3.77 8.96
CA PRO A 26 -1.16 3.04 9.34
C PRO A 26 -0.23 2.79 8.14
N ILE A 27 1.08 2.89 8.41
CA ILE A 27 2.14 2.57 7.46
C ILE A 27 3.23 1.77 8.18
N THR A 28 3.85 0.80 7.50
CA THR A 28 4.97 0.06 8.10
C THR A 28 6.30 0.77 7.87
N TYR A 29 7.21 0.62 8.83
CA TYR A 29 8.57 1.18 8.78
C TYR A 29 9.67 0.10 8.74
N GLY A 30 9.31 -1.17 8.88
CA GLY A 30 10.25 -2.29 8.92
C GLY A 30 9.88 -3.43 7.98
N THR A 31 10.50 -4.58 8.18
CA THR A 31 10.44 -5.75 7.29
C THR A 31 9.37 -6.77 7.69
N ASN A 32 8.45 -6.41 8.56
CA ASN A 32 7.28 -7.23 8.88
C ASN A 32 6.05 -6.34 9.16
N PRO A 33 4.81 -6.88 9.02
CA PRO A 33 3.58 -6.10 9.20
C PRO A 33 3.37 -5.56 10.62
N GLY A 34 4.01 -6.14 11.63
CA GLY A 34 3.92 -5.68 13.03
C GLY A 34 4.73 -4.42 13.30
N MET A 35 5.64 -4.03 12.40
CA MET A 35 6.44 -2.80 12.51
C MET A 35 5.68 -1.64 11.83
N GLY A 36 4.56 -1.24 12.41
CA GLY A 36 3.67 -0.19 11.88
C GLY A 36 3.52 1.00 12.83
N ILE A 37 3.31 2.18 12.24
CA ILE A 37 3.03 3.46 12.92
C ILE A 37 1.88 4.18 12.20
N GLY A 38 1.29 5.18 12.84
CA GLY A 38 0.44 6.14 12.15
C GLY A 38 1.27 7.01 11.19
N ILE A 39 0.71 7.39 10.05
CA ILE A 39 1.46 8.09 8.99
C ILE A 39 2.09 9.41 9.44
N THR A 40 1.52 10.05 10.46
CA THR A 40 2.04 11.31 11.04
C THR A 40 3.05 11.08 12.18
N GLU A 41 3.19 9.84 12.62
CA GLU A 41 4.11 9.46 13.68
C GLU A 41 5.53 9.29 13.17
N SER A 42 6.49 9.21 14.08
CA SER A 42 7.89 8.92 13.79
C SER A 42 8.19 7.44 14.02
N VAL A 43 9.17 6.92 13.30
CA VAL A 43 9.78 5.62 13.57
C VAL A 43 10.21 5.59 15.03
N PRO A 44 9.91 4.54 15.81
CA PRO A 44 10.25 4.48 17.23
C PRO A 44 11.73 4.80 17.48
N ALA A 45 12.01 5.57 18.52
CA ALA A 45 13.39 5.82 18.94
C ALA A 45 13.98 4.54 19.55
N ILE A 46 15.30 4.33 19.41
CA ILE A 46 15.97 3.07 19.84
C ILE A 46 15.81 2.75 21.32
N ASP A 47 15.72 3.76 22.16
CA ASP A 47 15.53 3.65 23.60
C ASP A 47 14.14 3.14 23.97
N THR A 48 13.14 3.36 23.11
CA THR A 48 11.77 2.85 23.30
C THR A 48 11.62 1.37 22.89
N VAL A 49 12.62 0.79 22.22
CA VAL A 49 12.61 -0.60 21.78
C VAL A 49 13.23 -1.49 22.86
N PRO A 50 12.53 -2.58 23.29
CA PRO A 50 13.10 -3.54 24.26
C PRO A 50 14.48 -4.05 23.81
N GLU A 51 15.42 -4.17 24.74
CA GLU A 51 16.81 -4.52 24.44
C GLU A 51 16.95 -5.78 23.60
N ALA A 52 16.19 -6.81 23.94
CA ALA A 52 16.18 -8.09 23.20
C ALA A 52 15.76 -7.95 21.74
N GLY A 53 15.01 -6.90 21.37
CA GLY A 53 14.53 -6.64 20.00
C GLY A 53 15.39 -5.66 19.20
N ARG A 54 16.33 -4.94 19.83
CA ARG A 54 17.06 -3.83 19.19
C ARG A 54 17.88 -4.25 17.97
N VAL A 55 18.53 -5.41 18.03
CA VAL A 55 19.34 -5.92 16.92
C VAL A 55 18.47 -6.17 15.69
N SER A 56 17.34 -6.86 15.85
CA SER A 56 16.40 -7.13 14.76
C SER A 56 15.76 -5.85 14.24
N TYR A 57 15.43 -4.92 15.14
CA TYR A 57 14.88 -3.60 14.80
C TYR A 57 15.86 -2.81 13.93
N LEU A 58 17.11 -2.66 14.35
CA LEU A 58 18.13 -1.93 13.59
C LEU A 58 18.41 -2.57 12.24
N LYS A 59 18.48 -3.91 12.17
CA LYS A 59 18.64 -4.64 10.90
C LYS A 59 17.48 -4.34 9.93
N SER A 60 16.25 -4.32 10.44
CA SER A 60 15.07 -4.00 9.62
C SER A 60 15.10 -2.57 9.09
N LEU A 61 15.52 -1.61 9.92
CA LEU A 61 15.65 -0.20 9.50
C LEU A 61 16.77 0.00 8.49
N ASP A 62 17.92 -0.66 8.69
CA ASP A 62 19.03 -0.62 7.75
C ASP A 62 18.61 -1.11 6.36
N TYR A 63 17.92 -2.27 6.31
CA TYR A 63 17.34 -2.78 5.07
C TYR A 63 16.38 -1.78 4.41
N MET A 64 15.49 -1.16 5.19
CA MET A 64 14.52 -0.19 4.70
C MET A 64 15.13 1.17 4.38
N GLY A 65 16.35 1.44 4.82
CA GLY A 65 17.01 2.74 4.68
C GLY A 65 16.37 3.83 5.53
N PHE A 66 15.81 3.46 6.68
CA PHE A 66 15.20 4.38 7.64
C PHE A 66 16.05 4.51 8.90
N GLN A 67 15.83 5.59 9.66
CA GLN A 67 16.52 5.85 10.91
C GLN A 67 15.55 5.86 12.09
N PRO A 68 15.98 5.46 13.31
CA PRO A 68 15.18 5.65 14.51
C PRO A 68 14.77 7.11 14.69
N GLY A 69 13.53 7.36 15.06
CA GLY A 69 13.00 8.70 15.32
C GLY A 69 12.64 9.54 14.09
N GLU A 70 12.93 9.09 12.88
CA GLU A 70 12.58 9.87 11.67
C GLU A 70 11.10 9.76 11.31
N LYS A 71 10.61 10.74 10.54
CA LYS A 71 9.27 10.70 9.92
C LYS A 71 9.33 10.07 8.54
N LEU A 72 8.32 9.27 8.20
CA LEU A 72 8.18 8.70 6.87
C LEU A 72 7.51 9.67 5.88
N LEU A 73 6.72 10.61 6.36
CA LEU A 73 6.11 11.65 5.53
C LEU A 73 7.17 12.41 4.72
N GLY A 74 6.90 12.61 3.42
CA GLY A 74 7.78 13.33 2.51
C GLY A 74 8.90 12.48 1.92
N LYS A 75 9.05 11.21 2.32
CA LYS A 75 10.06 10.33 1.70
C LYS A 75 9.68 10.00 0.24
N PRO A 76 10.61 10.11 -0.72
CA PRO A 76 10.37 9.78 -2.11
C PRO A 76 9.91 8.34 -2.30
N VAL A 77 8.94 8.14 -3.19
CA VAL A 77 8.38 6.83 -3.54
C VAL A 77 8.67 6.55 -5.00
N ASP A 78 9.26 5.40 -5.30
CA ASP A 78 9.56 4.97 -6.66
C ASP A 78 8.44 4.13 -7.26
N TYR A 79 7.80 3.29 -6.44
CA TYR A 79 6.77 2.33 -6.86
C TYR A 79 5.53 2.41 -5.98
N VAL A 80 4.38 2.19 -6.60
CA VAL A 80 3.10 2.00 -5.90
C VAL A 80 2.44 0.72 -6.40
N PHE A 81 2.02 -0.13 -5.47
CA PHE A 81 1.33 -1.36 -5.77
C PHE A 81 -0.04 -1.39 -5.10
N LEU A 82 -1.10 -1.35 -5.90
CA LEU A 82 -2.48 -1.59 -5.47
C LEU A 82 -2.92 -2.96 -5.95
N GLY A 83 -3.22 -3.86 -5.04
CA GLY A 83 -3.66 -5.20 -5.40
C GLY A 83 -3.30 -6.25 -4.36
N ALA A 84 -3.13 -7.45 -4.79
CA ALA A 84 -2.98 -8.72 -4.11
C ALA A 84 -4.30 -9.47 -3.97
N CYS A 85 -4.19 -10.79 -3.77
CA CYS A 85 -5.36 -11.67 -3.62
C CYS A 85 -6.26 -11.34 -2.42
N THR A 86 -5.72 -10.66 -1.40
CA THR A 86 -6.46 -10.24 -0.19
C THR A 86 -6.91 -8.78 -0.22
N ASN A 87 -6.18 -7.91 -0.92
CA ASN A 87 -6.37 -6.44 -0.92
C ASN A 87 -6.59 -5.86 -2.34
N GLY A 88 -6.94 -6.69 -3.29
CA GLY A 88 -7.32 -6.28 -4.65
C GLY A 88 -8.83 -6.34 -4.86
N ARG A 89 -9.63 -5.90 -3.87
CA ARG A 89 -11.09 -5.89 -3.91
C ARG A 89 -11.58 -4.60 -4.54
N ILE A 90 -12.82 -4.59 -4.98
CA ILE A 90 -13.42 -3.39 -5.61
C ILE A 90 -13.42 -2.17 -4.66
N GLU A 91 -13.59 -2.39 -3.35
CA GLU A 91 -13.55 -1.33 -2.34
C GLU A 91 -12.18 -0.64 -2.29
N ASP A 92 -11.09 -1.40 -2.49
CA ASP A 92 -9.73 -0.86 -2.51
C ASP A 92 -9.53 0.04 -3.74
N PHE A 93 -10.05 -0.37 -4.90
CA PHE A 93 -10.02 0.42 -6.14
C PHE A 93 -10.90 1.67 -6.05
N ARG A 94 -12.07 1.58 -5.42
CA ARG A 94 -12.93 2.75 -5.17
C ARG A 94 -12.25 3.76 -4.25
N ALA A 95 -11.61 3.28 -3.17
CA ALA A 95 -10.86 4.13 -2.25
C ALA A 95 -9.67 4.81 -2.96
N PHE A 96 -8.92 4.06 -3.76
CA PHE A 96 -7.82 4.60 -4.55
C PHE A 96 -8.33 5.66 -5.56
N ALA A 97 -9.40 5.35 -6.28
CA ALA A 97 -10.01 6.26 -7.24
C ALA A 97 -10.48 7.57 -6.61
N SER A 98 -10.96 7.55 -5.36
CA SER A 98 -11.41 8.76 -4.65
C SER A 98 -10.32 9.80 -4.48
N ILE A 99 -9.05 9.38 -4.40
CA ILE A 99 -7.89 10.27 -4.29
C ILE A 99 -7.38 10.70 -5.68
N VAL A 100 -7.30 9.75 -6.63
CA VAL A 100 -6.64 10.02 -7.92
C VAL A 100 -7.56 10.71 -8.94
N LYS A 101 -8.87 10.69 -8.75
CA LYS A 101 -9.84 11.33 -9.65
C LYS A 101 -9.55 12.82 -9.80
N GLY A 102 -9.38 13.26 -11.03
CA GLY A 102 -9.05 14.67 -11.36
C GLY A 102 -7.60 15.07 -11.07
N ARG A 103 -6.74 14.09 -10.73
CA ARG A 103 -5.31 14.30 -10.50
C ARG A 103 -4.49 13.46 -11.46
N LYS A 104 -3.19 13.73 -11.53
CA LYS A 104 -2.23 12.95 -12.31
C LYS A 104 -1.27 12.23 -11.40
N LYS A 105 -0.88 11.03 -11.79
CA LYS A 105 0.22 10.29 -11.18
C LYS A 105 1.52 11.09 -11.33
N ALA A 106 2.37 11.10 -10.30
CA ALA A 106 3.71 11.67 -10.41
C ALA A 106 4.53 10.93 -11.48
N ASP A 107 5.23 11.66 -12.34
CA ASP A 107 5.88 11.12 -13.55
C ASP A 107 6.92 10.04 -13.24
N HIS A 108 7.67 10.22 -12.16
CA HIS A 108 8.73 9.28 -11.75
C HIS A 108 8.19 8.02 -11.04
N VAL A 109 6.92 7.99 -10.64
CA VAL A 109 6.34 6.84 -9.93
C VAL A 109 5.86 5.79 -10.92
N VAL A 110 6.31 4.56 -10.75
CA VAL A 110 5.76 3.39 -11.44
C VAL A 110 4.64 2.82 -10.58
N ALA A 111 3.43 2.75 -11.12
CA ALA A 111 2.27 2.26 -10.38
C ALA A 111 1.66 1.03 -11.05
N TRP A 112 1.45 -0.01 -10.25
CA TRP A 112 0.80 -1.26 -10.69
C TRP A 112 -0.53 -1.45 -9.97
N LEU A 113 -1.61 -1.42 -10.74
CA LEU A 113 -2.98 -1.65 -10.28
C LEU A 113 -3.41 -3.04 -10.74
N VAL A 114 -3.48 -3.99 -9.81
CA VAL A 114 -3.70 -5.42 -10.09
C VAL A 114 -5.00 -5.91 -9.43
N PRO A 115 -6.10 -6.09 -10.17
CA PRO A 115 -7.34 -6.64 -9.62
C PRO A 115 -7.11 -8.04 -9.05
N GLY A 116 -7.74 -8.33 -7.91
CA GLY A 116 -7.59 -9.61 -7.22
C GLY A 116 -8.30 -10.78 -7.92
N SER A 117 -9.20 -10.51 -8.86
CA SER A 117 -9.91 -11.50 -9.67
C SER A 117 -10.47 -10.89 -10.94
N TRP A 118 -10.86 -11.73 -11.90
CA TRP A 118 -11.58 -11.30 -13.10
C TRP A 118 -12.89 -10.58 -12.78
N MET A 119 -13.63 -11.05 -11.79
CA MET A 119 -14.86 -10.39 -11.33
C MET A 119 -14.61 -8.95 -10.87
N VAL A 120 -13.51 -8.70 -10.18
CA VAL A 120 -13.13 -7.34 -9.75
C VAL A 120 -12.74 -6.50 -10.96
N ALA A 121 -11.99 -7.07 -11.92
CA ALA A 121 -11.62 -6.38 -13.14
C ALA A 121 -12.85 -5.95 -13.96
N ASP A 122 -13.83 -6.84 -14.11
CA ASP A 122 -15.10 -6.54 -14.79
C ASP A 122 -15.90 -5.46 -14.03
N GLN A 123 -15.91 -5.51 -12.71
CA GLN A 123 -16.60 -4.52 -11.89
C GLN A 123 -15.92 -3.13 -11.97
N ILE A 124 -14.59 -3.06 -12.01
CA ILE A 124 -13.83 -1.82 -12.24
C ILE A 124 -14.29 -1.15 -13.55
N LYS A 125 -14.43 -1.94 -14.62
CA LYS A 125 -14.92 -1.45 -15.94
C LYS A 125 -16.38 -1.03 -15.87
N ALA A 126 -17.24 -1.86 -15.27
CA ALA A 126 -18.67 -1.58 -15.14
C ALA A 126 -18.95 -0.28 -14.35
N GLU A 127 -18.09 0.07 -13.39
CA GLU A 127 -18.17 1.29 -12.60
C GLU A 127 -17.44 2.49 -13.25
N GLY A 128 -16.75 2.29 -14.39
CA GLY A 128 -15.98 3.32 -15.09
C GLY A 128 -14.71 3.76 -14.34
N LEU A 129 -14.24 2.98 -13.38
CA LEU A 129 -13.03 3.27 -12.62
C LEU A 129 -11.76 3.13 -13.48
N ASP A 130 -11.80 2.26 -14.49
CA ASP A 130 -10.74 2.12 -15.49
C ASP A 130 -10.43 3.44 -16.18
N LYS A 131 -11.46 4.19 -16.58
CA LYS A 131 -11.31 5.53 -17.20
C LYS A 131 -10.71 6.54 -16.23
N VAL A 132 -11.15 6.51 -14.96
CA VAL A 132 -10.57 7.37 -13.92
C VAL A 132 -9.08 7.11 -13.74
N PHE A 133 -8.66 5.83 -13.78
CA PHE A 133 -7.26 5.46 -13.66
C PHE A 133 -6.47 5.86 -14.90
N GLU A 134 -7.00 5.59 -16.10
CA GLU A 134 -6.37 5.98 -17.36
C GLU A 134 -6.17 7.50 -17.46
N GLU A 135 -7.19 8.29 -17.15
CA GLU A 135 -7.12 9.74 -17.10
C GLU A 135 -6.07 10.24 -16.10
N ALA A 136 -5.89 9.55 -14.97
CA ALA A 136 -4.88 9.87 -13.98
C ALA A 136 -3.46 9.36 -14.34
N GLY A 137 -3.30 8.64 -15.45
CA GLY A 137 -2.02 8.10 -15.92
C GLY A 137 -1.65 6.74 -15.35
N PHE A 138 -2.65 5.98 -14.89
CA PHE A 138 -2.46 4.60 -14.42
C PHE A 138 -2.92 3.59 -15.48
N ALA A 139 -2.27 2.43 -15.50
CA ALA A 139 -2.70 1.28 -16.28
C ALA A 139 -3.12 0.15 -15.34
N LEU A 140 -4.30 -0.43 -15.61
CA LEU A 140 -4.71 -1.68 -15.00
C LEU A 140 -3.91 -2.83 -15.58
N ARG A 141 -3.36 -3.67 -14.71
CA ARG A 141 -2.70 -4.90 -15.12
C ARG A 141 -3.64 -6.09 -15.11
N GLN A 142 -3.22 -7.18 -15.74
CA GLN A 142 -3.96 -8.44 -15.69
C GLN A 142 -4.07 -8.95 -14.26
N THR A 143 -5.16 -9.65 -13.97
CA THR A 143 -5.38 -10.29 -12.68
C THR A 143 -4.31 -11.35 -12.43
N GLY A 144 -3.76 -11.38 -11.21
CA GLY A 144 -2.74 -12.37 -10.85
C GLY A 144 -1.78 -11.88 -9.77
N CYS A 145 -0.76 -12.69 -9.52
CA CYS A 145 0.24 -12.43 -8.49
C CYS A 145 1.40 -11.52 -8.94
N SER A 146 1.23 -10.64 -9.90
CA SER A 146 2.20 -9.64 -10.36
C SER A 146 3.32 -9.34 -9.32
N ALA A 147 3.77 -8.14 -9.16
CA ALA A 147 4.81 -7.72 -8.19
C ALA A 147 4.53 -8.07 -6.71
N CYS A 148 3.38 -8.65 -6.39
CA CYS A 148 3.11 -9.10 -5.02
C CYS A 148 4.12 -10.16 -4.51
N LEU A 149 4.68 -10.96 -5.41
CA LEU A 149 5.62 -12.06 -5.11
C LEU A 149 6.91 -12.01 -5.93
N ALA A 150 7.08 -11.03 -6.82
CA ALA A 150 8.19 -10.96 -7.77
C ALA A 150 8.39 -12.28 -8.57
N MET A 151 7.31 -13.01 -8.86
CA MET A 151 7.35 -14.30 -9.55
C MET A 151 7.42 -14.17 -11.08
N ASN A 152 7.22 -12.99 -11.61
CA ASN A 152 7.33 -12.64 -13.02
C ASN A 152 8.31 -11.48 -13.20
N ASP A 153 8.38 -10.89 -14.38
CA ASP A 153 9.28 -9.77 -14.71
C ASP A 153 8.96 -8.47 -13.94
N ASP A 154 7.83 -8.41 -13.23
CA ASP A 154 7.43 -7.28 -12.40
C ASP A 154 8.18 -7.27 -11.06
N LYS A 155 9.49 -7.05 -11.11
CA LYS A 155 10.35 -6.93 -9.92
C LYS A 155 10.70 -5.48 -9.66
N ILE A 156 10.68 -5.11 -8.39
CA ILE A 156 11.15 -3.79 -7.96
C ILE A 156 12.68 -3.87 -7.80
N PRO A 157 13.44 -2.97 -8.42
CA PRO A 157 14.90 -2.95 -8.29
C PRO A 157 15.36 -2.72 -6.85
N ALA A 158 16.56 -3.21 -6.53
CA ALA A 158 17.18 -3.03 -5.22
C ALA A 158 17.29 -1.55 -4.83
N GLY A 159 17.05 -1.24 -3.57
CA GLY A 159 17.12 0.12 -3.03
C GLY A 159 15.91 1.02 -3.34
N LYS A 160 15.01 0.60 -4.23
CA LYS A 160 13.79 1.35 -4.56
C LYS A 160 12.71 1.17 -3.49
N LEU A 161 11.99 2.26 -3.19
CA LEU A 161 10.91 2.27 -2.19
C LEU A 161 9.55 2.09 -2.86
N SER A 162 8.81 1.09 -2.39
CA SER A 162 7.44 0.80 -2.80
C SER A 162 6.45 1.05 -1.67
N VAL A 163 5.35 1.73 -1.97
CA VAL A 163 4.15 1.77 -1.14
C VAL A 163 3.17 0.73 -1.67
N SER A 164 2.81 -0.26 -0.85
CA SER A 164 2.06 -1.44 -1.27
C SER A 164 0.86 -1.71 -0.37
N THR A 165 -0.25 -2.11 -0.99
CA THR A 165 -1.43 -2.61 -0.28
C THR A 165 -1.36 -4.12 -0.03
N SER A 166 -0.25 -4.78 -0.32
CA SER A 166 -0.06 -6.19 -0.01
C SER A 166 -0.08 -6.46 1.50
N ASN A 167 -0.10 -7.73 1.89
CA ASN A 167 -0.23 -8.13 3.29
C ASN A 167 1.08 -8.52 3.97
N ARG A 168 2.19 -8.50 3.22
CA ARG A 168 3.54 -8.88 3.72
C ARG A 168 4.61 -8.06 3.03
N ASN A 169 5.66 -7.72 3.76
CA ASN A 169 6.78 -6.88 3.33
C ASN A 169 8.15 -7.38 3.81
N PHE A 170 8.31 -8.69 3.96
CA PHE A 170 9.63 -9.25 4.29
C PHE A 170 10.66 -8.90 3.22
N GLU A 171 11.93 -8.95 3.57
CA GLU A 171 13.07 -8.67 2.70
C GLU A 171 12.96 -9.43 1.35
N GLY A 172 13.05 -8.71 0.25
CA GLY A 172 12.96 -9.28 -1.10
C GLY A 172 11.56 -9.65 -1.60
N ARG A 173 10.48 -9.36 -0.86
CA ARG A 173 9.11 -9.73 -1.24
C ARG A 173 8.72 -9.27 -2.64
N GLN A 174 9.06 -8.04 -3.01
CA GLN A 174 8.74 -7.45 -4.33
C GLN A 174 9.95 -7.38 -5.26
N GLY A 175 11.05 -7.99 -4.88
CA GLY A 175 12.31 -8.07 -5.62
C GLY A 175 13.50 -8.05 -4.67
N PRO A 176 14.64 -8.67 -5.06
CA PRO A 176 15.84 -8.68 -4.24
C PRO A 176 16.30 -7.26 -3.89
N GLY A 177 16.41 -6.93 -2.60
CA GLY A 177 16.80 -5.60 -2.12
C GLY A 177 15.73 -4.51 -2.28
N ALA A 178 14.52 -4.84 -2.76
CA ALA A 178 13.40 -3.91 -2.81
C ALA A 178 12.88 -3.60 -1.40
N ARG A 179 12.55 -2.33 -1.17
CA ARG A 179 12.03 -1.82 0.10
C ARG A 179 10.53 -1.62 0.00
N THR A 180 9.76 -2.28 0.84
CA THR A 180 8.29 -2.24 0.77
C THR A 180 7.70 -1.77 2.08
N VAL A 181 6.96 -0.67 2.05
CA VAL A 181 6.08 -0.24 3.13
C VAL A 181 4.65 -0.67 2.82
N LEU A 182 3.99 -1.27 3.80
CA LEU A 182 2.57 -1.60 3.69
C LEU A 182 1.73 -0.40 4.10
N ALA A 183 0.70 -0.11 3.31
CA ALA A 183 -0.17 1.02 3.56
C ALA A 183 -1.60 0.75 3.04
N SER A 184 -2.54 1.62 3.42
CA SER A 184 -3.90 1.58 2.89
C SER A 184 -3.96 1.99 1.41
N PRO A 185 -5.03 1.64 0.68
CA PRO A 185 -5.26 2.13 -0.68
C PRO A 185 -5.25 3.66 -0.78
N LEU A 186 -5.74 4.36 0.24
CA LEU A 186 -5.72 5.83 0.28
C LEU A 186 -4.30 6.40 0.35
N VAL A 187 -3.45 5.83 1.21
CA VAL A 187 -2.03 6.24 1.32
C VAL A 187 -1.27 5.90 0.03
N ALA A 188 -1.52 4.73 -0.56
CA ALA A 188 -0.93 4.33 -1.83
C ALA A 188 -1.31 5.30 -2.96
N ALA A 189 -2.59 5.70 -3.03
CA ALA A 189 -3.08 6.68 -4.00
C ALA A 189 -2.44 8.05 -3.80
N ALA A 190 -2.37 8.54 -2.56
CA ALA A 190 -1.73 9.80 -2.23
C ALA A 190 -0.25 9.80 -2.63
N ALA A 191 0.48 8.73 -2.30
CA ALA A 191 1.88 8.56 -2.68
C ALA A 191 2.07 8.52 -4.20
N ALA A 192 1.17 7.87 -4.94
CA ALA A 192 1.23 7.80 -6.39
C ALA A 192 1.06 9.17 -7.06
N VAL A 193 0.20 10.02 -6.50
CA VAL A 193 -0.07 11.37 -7.04
C VAL A 193 1.03 12.36 -6.67
N THR A 194 1.52 12.33 -5.44
CA THR A 194 2.51 13.30 -4.94
C THR A 194 3.96 12.88 -5.19
N GLY A 195 4.21 11.59 -5.41
CA GLY A 195 5.55 11.02 -5.55
C GLY A 195 6.31 10.84 -4.24
N VAL A 196 5.66 11.12 -3.11
CA VAL A 196 6.25 10.97 -1.76
C VAL A 196 5.23 10.33 -0.82
N ILE A 197 5.68 9.77 0.30
CA ILE A 197 4.77 9.30 1.35
C ILE A 197 3.96 10.49 1.87
N THR A 198 2.65 10.45 1.67
CA THR A 198 1.73 11.56 1.92
C THR A 198 0.52 11.12 2.72
N ASP A 199 0.11 11.93 3.67
CA ASP A 199 -1.15 11.74 4.38
C ASP A 199 -2.33 11.98 3.42
N PRO A 200 -3.14 10.96 3.10
CA PRO A 200 -4.23 11.11 2.14
C PRO A 200 -5.28 12.12 2.57
N ARG A 201 -5.40 12.42 3.86
CA ARG A 201 -6.36 13.42 4.38
C ARG A 201 -6.08 14.83 3.88
N THR A 202 -4.87 15.09 3.42
CA THR A 202 -4.49 16.40 2.82
C THR A 202 -4.98 16.54 1.38
N LEU A 203 -5.45 15.44 0.76
CA LEU A 203 -5.93 15.40 -0.62
C LEU A 203 -7.44 15.11 -0.73
N MET A 204 -8.14 14.98 0.38
CA MET A 204 -9.58 14.74 0.45
C MET A 204 -10.39 16.02 0.41
#